data_aeaed7445178ca65c91f4e86eaeaee86
#
_entry.id   aeaed7445178ca65c91f4e86eaeaee86
#
_cell.length_a   1.000
_cell.length_b   1.000
_cell.length_c   1.000
_cell.angle_alpha   90.00
_cell.angle_beta   90.00
_cell.angle_gamma   90.00
#
_symmetry.space_group_name_H-M   'P 1'
#
loop_
_entity.id
_entity.type
_entity.pdbx_description
1 polymer ?
#
loop_
_entity_poly.entity_id
_entity_poly.type
_entity_poly.pdbx_seq_one_letter_code
_entity_poly.pdbx_strand_id
1 'polypeptide(L)'
;GWDFDIHIHYGAGAYICGEETALLESIEGNKGQPRLKPPFPALVGLYGCPTIVNNVETVAVVPTILRRGGKWFASIGRSKNTGTKIFCISGNVNSPCNVEEEMGIPLKDLINKHGGGVIGGWDNLQAVIPGGSSMPLLPKKVCDTITMDFDSLIENKSGLGTAGIVVINK
;
A
#
# COMPACT_ATOMS: atom_id res chain seq x y z
N GLY A 1 27.64 19.48 -8.80
CA GLY A 1 26.29 19.97 -8.61
C GLY A 1 25.24 18.97 -9.05
N TRP A 2 24.03 19.25 -8.72
CA TRP A 2 22.86 18.52 -9.23
C TRP A 2 22.32 19.31 -10.42
N ASP A 3 22.02 18.60 -11.50
CA ASP A 3 21.50 19.18 -12.72
C ASP A 3 20.32 18.33 -13.19
N PHE A 4 19.11 18.72 -12.76
CA PHE A 4 17.86 18.06 -13.15
C PHE A 4 16.67 19.00 -12.97
N ASP A 5 15.63 18.81 -13.75
CA ASP A 5 14.38 19.54 -13.66
C ASP A 5 13.31 18.73 -12.92
N ILE A 6 12.42 19.43 -12.22
CA ILE A 6 11.25 18.85 -11.57
C ILE A 6 10.00 19.44 -12.20
N HIS A 7 9.16 18.58 -12.76
CA HIS A 7 7.87 18.96 -13.31
C HIS A 7 6.74 18.41 -12.47
N ILE A 8 5.77 19.27 -12.12
CA ILE A 8 4.55 18.86 -11.39
C ILE A 8 3.44 18.67 -12.43
N HIS A 9 2.81 17.50 -12.39
CA HIS A 9 1.65 17.19 -13.22
C HIS A 9 0.46 16.81 -12.36
N TYR A 10 -0.69 17.43 -12.60
CA TYR A 10 -1.93 17.18 -11.85
C TYR A 10 -2.81 16.20 -12.62
N GLY A 11 -3.19 15.10 -11.96
CA GLY A 11 -4.20 14.18 -12.45
C GLY A 11 -5.60 14.56 -11.97
N ALA A 12 -6.61 13.82 -12.45
CA ALA A 12 -8.01 14.01 -12.06
C ALA A 12 -8.47 13.08 -10.92
N GLY A 13 -7.55 12.40 -10.24
CA GLY A 13 -7.85 11.55 -9.09
C GLY A 13 -8.36 10.14 -9.44
N ALA A 14 -8.19 9.68 -10.68
CA ALA A 14 -8.55 8.32 -11.04
C ALA A 14 -7.60 7.30 -10.38
N TYR A 15 -8.14 6.36 -9.61
CA TYR A 15 -7.38 5.32 -8.89
C TYR A 15 -6.45 4.52 -9.82
N ILE A 16 -6.93 4.14 -11.00
CA ILE A 16 -6.14 3.34 -11.95
C ILE A 16 -4.88 4.06 -12.45
N CYS A 17 -4.85 5.39 -12.44
CA CYS A 17 -3.67 6.17 -12.80
C CYS A 17 -2.55 6.10 -11.74
N GLY A 18 -2.73 5.34 -10.67
CA GLY A 18 -1.67 4.92 -9.75
C GLY A 18 -0.89 3.69 -10.22
N GLU A 19 -1.43 2.90 -11.15
CA GLU A 19 -0.68 1.85 -11.83
C GLU A 19 0.36 2.49 -12.75
N GLU A 20 1.60 1.97 -12.77
CA GLU A 20 2.74 2.67 -13.39
C GLU A 20 2.52 3.02 -14.86
N THR A 21 1.96 2.12 -15.66
CA THR A 21 1.76 2.36 -17.10
C THR A 21 0.51 3.18 -17.39
N ALA A 22 -0.53 3.06 -16.57
CA ALA A 22 -1.70 3.95 -16.65
C ALA A 22 -1.32 5.39 -16.25
N LEU A 23 -0.41 5.57 -15.29
CA LEU A 23 0.18 6.87 -14.97
C LEU A 23 0.88 7.49 -16.17
N LEU A 24 1.71 6.71 -16.90
CA LEU A 24 2.40 7.17 -18.09
C LEU A 24 1.40 7.60 -19.18
N GLU A 25 0.38 6.78 -19.45
CA GLU A 25 -0.69 7.13 -20.40
C GLU A 25 -1.39 8.44 -20.02
N SER A 26 -1.70 8.60 -18.74
CA SER A 26 -2.35 9.82 -18.24
C SER A 26 -1.46 11.06 -18.40
N ILE A 27 -0.17 10.96 -18.11
CA ILE A 27 0.78 12.07 -18.29
C ILE A 27 0.92 12.44 -19.79
N GLU A 28 0.89 11.46 -20.67
CA GLU A 28 0.94 11.67 -22.12
C GLU A 28 -0.36 12.26 -22.70
N GLY A 29 -1.40 12.46 -21.88
CA GLY A 29 -2.70 12.98 -22.30
C GLY A 29 -3.65 11.93 -22.89
N ASN A 30 -3.31 10.67 -22.77
CA ASN A 30 -4.14 9.55 -23.22
C ASN A 30 -5.10 9.09 -22.11
N LYS A 31 -6.03 8.22 -22.47
CA LYS A 31 -6.87 7.53 -21.47
C LYS A 31 -5.98 6.68 -20.54
N GLY A 32 -6.13 6.85 -19.23
CA GLY A 32 -5.36 6.16 -18.20
C GLY A 32 -5.65 4.67 -18.13
N GLN A 33 -5.23 3.93 -19.12
CA GLN A 33 -5.32 2.48 -19.18
C GLN A 33 -3.91 1.87 -19.11
N PRO A 34 -3.71 0.77 -18.34
CA PRO A 34 -2.44 0.06 -18.32
C PRO A 34 -1.98 -0.40 -19.71
N ARG A 35 -0.67 -0.37 -19.94
CA ARG A 35 -0.01 -0.94 -21.12
C ARG A 35 0.27 -2.42 -20.92
N LEU A 36 0.36 -3.16 -22.01
CA LEU A 36 0.86 -4.53 -21.98
C LEU A 36 2.37 -4.54 -21.72
N LYS A 37 2.83 -5.50 -20.96
CA LYS A 37 4.24 -5.76 -20.69
C LYS A 37 4.61 -7.16 -21.22
N PRO A 38 5.73 -7.33 -21.94
CA PRO A 38 6.72 -6.35 -22.37
C PRO A 38 6.18 -5.41 -23.48
N PRO A 39 6.77 -4.21 -23.72
CA PRO A 39 7.97 -3.67 -23.06
C PRO A 39 7.70 -3.11 -21.67
N PHE A 40 8.72 -3.17 -20.80
CA PHE A 40 8.67 -2.54 -19.49
C PHE A 40 9.03 -1.04 -19.58
N PRO A 41 8.52 -0.18 -18.69
CA PRO A 41 8.81 1.26 -18.70
C PRO A 41 10.29 1.62 -18.67
N ALA A 42 11.12 0.78 -18.05
CA ALA A 42 12.58 0.97 -18.04
C ALA A 42 13.21 0.94 -19.45
N LEU A 43 12.53 0.35 -20.41
CA LEU A 43 12.96 0.33 -21.82
C LEU A 43 12.16 1.31 -22.68
N VAL A 44 10.84 1.33 -22.50
CA VAL A 44 9.91 2.18 -23.26
C VAL A 44 8.84 2.72 -22.31
N GLY A 45 9.09 3.89 -21.76
CA GLY A 45 8.22 4.54 -20.77
C GLY A 45 7.59 5.82 -21.31
N LEU A 46 7.70 6.91 -20.55
CA LEU A 46 7.09 8.20 -20.86
C LEU A 46 7.62 8.76 -22.19
N TYR A 47 6.72 9.08 -23.09
CA TYR A 47 7.03 9.54 -24.47
C TYR A 47 8.03 8.63 -25.21
N GLY A 48 7.97 7.32 -24.93
CA GLY A 48 8.88 6.34 -25.53
C GLY A 48 10.29 6.31 -24.94
N CYS A 49 10.58 7.11 -23.91
CA CYS A 49 11.88 7.17 -23.26
C CYS A 49 11.99 6.17 -22.10
N PRO A 50 13.18 5.66 -21.80
CA PRO A 50 13.41 4.86 -20.60
C PRO A 50 12.97 5.61 -19.35
N THR A 51 12.09 4.99 -18.52
CA THR A 51 11.43 5.65 -17.40
C THR A 51 11.43 4.75 -16.18
N ILE A 52 11.75 5.32 -15.02
CA ILE A 52 11.58 4.68 -13.71
C ILE A 52 10.38 5.31 -13.02
N VAL A 53 9.48 4.46 -12.50
CA VAL A 53 8.31 4.87 -11.74
C VAL A 53 8.47 4.38 -10.30
N ASN A 54 8.31 5.29 -9.34
CA ASN A 54 8.40 5.00 -7.92
C ASN A 54 7.13 5.44 -7.20
N ASN A 55 6.66 4.62 -6.25
CA ASN A 55 5.60 5.00 -5.33
C ASN A 55 6.05 6.15 -4.44
N VAL A 56 5.16 7.09 -4.16
CA VAL A 56 5.43 8.27 -3.30
C VAL A 56 5.89 7.85 -1.90
N GLU A 57 5.25 6.86 -1.29
CA GLU A 57 5.63 6.34 0.03
C GLU A 57 7.08 5.83 0.04
N THR A 58 7.48 5.11 -1.01
CA THR A 58 8.87 4.64 -1.17
C THR A 58 9.85 5.81 -1.23
N VAL A 59 9.55 6.83 -2.04
CA VAL A 59 10.44 8.01 -2.18
C VAL A 59 10.46 8.85 -0.92
N ALA A 60 9.33 9.01 -0.24
CA ALA A 60 9.21 9.84 0.97
C ALA A 60 10.09 9.35 2.13
N VAL A 61 10.33 8.05 2.26
CA VAL A 61 11.16 7.50 3.34
C VAL A 61 12.67 7.58 3.04
N VAL A 62 13.07 7.71 1.77
CA VAL A 62 14.48 7.71 1.34
C VAL A 62 15.34 8.73 2.09
N PRO A 63 14.97 10.01 2.26
CA PRO A 63 15.80 10.96 2.98
C PRO A 63 16.04 10.55 4.43
N THR A 64 15.08 9.93 5.08
CA THR A 64 15.21 9.45 6.46
C THR A 64 16.14 8.24 6.53
N ILE A 65 16.03 7.31 5.57
CA ILE A 65 16.94 6.16 5.48
C ILE A 65 18.38 6.62 5.24
N LEU A 66 18.61 7.60 4.36
CA LEU A 66 19.94 8.15 4.09
C LEU A 66 20.55 8.81 5.32
N ARG A 67 19.74 9.49 6.15
CA ARG A 67 20.22 10.13 7.39
C ARG A 67 20.49 9.13 8.52
N ARG A 68 19.64 8.12 8.68
CA ARG A 68 19.68 7.17 9.81
C ARG A 68 20.39 5.86 9.49
N GLY A 69 20.54 5.56 8.20
CA GLY A 69 21.16 4.33 7.68
C GLY A 69 20.19 3.19 7.48
N GLY A 70 20.51 2.30 6.53
CA GLY A 70 19.67 1.16 6.17
C GLY A 70 19.46 0.17 7.31
N LYS A 71 20.45 -0.01 8.19
CA LYS A 71 20.34 -0.89 9.37
C LYS A 71 19.25 -0.42 10.34
N TRP A 72 19.11 0.89 10.52
CA TRP A 72 18.03 1.45 11.32
C TRP A 72 16.66 1.11 10.72
N PHE A 73 16.46 1.32 9.43
CA PHE A 73 15.19 1.02 8.78
C PHE A 73 14.88 -0.49 8.78
N ALA A 74 15.90 -1.32 8.58
CA ALA A 74 15.79 -2.77 8.64
C ALA A 74 15.52 -3.32 10.06
N SER A 75 15.70 -2.52 11.11
CA SER A 75 15.37 -2.93 12.49
C SER A 75 13.90 -2.70 12.87
N ILE A 76 13.13 -2.05 12.01
CA ILE A 76 11.69 -1.82 12.20
C ILE A 76 10.93 -2.95 11.50
N GLY A 77 9.88 -3.46 12.14
CA GLY A 77 9.06 -4.53 11.58
C GLY A 77 9.64 -5.93 11.76
N ARG A 78 9.16 -6.88 10.94
CA ARG A 78 9.57 -8.29 11.00
C ARG A 78 10.75 -8.57 10.05
N SER A 79 11.54 -9.57 10.39
CA SER A 79 12.58 -10.11 9.48
C SER A 79 11.97 -10.42 8.09
N LYS A 80 12.63 -10.00 7.02
CA LYS A 80 12.22 -10.06 5.61
C LYS A 80 11.04 -9.14 5.22
N ASN A 81 10.33 -8.59 6.20
CA ASN A 81 9.24 -7.61 6.02
C ASN A 81 9.51 -6.40 6.90
N THR A 82 10.57 -5.67 6.59
CA THR A 82 11.07 -4.58 7.42
C THR A 82 10.54 -3.22 6.97
N GLY A 83 10.66 -2.24 7.87
CA GLY A 83 10.25 -0.87 7.63
C GLY A 83 8.84 -0.57 8.14
N THR A 84 8.37 0.60 7.75
CA THR A 84 7.02 1.09 8.05
C THR A 84 6.12 1.08 6.83
N LYS A 85 4.82 1.11 7.06
CA LYS A 85 3.80 1.19 6.02
C LYS A 85 2.66 2.09 6.47
N ILE A 86 2.09 2.87 5.53
CA ILE A 86 0.84 3.59 5.76
C ILE A 86 -0.33 2.62 5.52
N PHE A 87 -1.12 2.42 6.55
CA PHE A 87 -2.35 1.64 6.51
C PHE A 87 -3.56 2.58 6.48
N CYS A 88 -4.48 2.36 5.53
CA CYS A 88 -5.71 3.13 5.40
C CYS A 88 -6.86 2.26 5.91
N ILE A 89 -7.33 2.53 7.12
CA ILE A 89 -8.36 1.72 7.80
C ILE A 89 -9.74 2.33 7.54
N SER A 90 -10.65 1.53 6.99
CA SER A 90 -12.01 1.94 6.63
C SER A 90 -13.03 0.81 6.81
N GLY A 91 -14.28 1.05 6.39
CA GLY A 91 -15.37 0.11 6.56
C GLY A 91 -16.01 0.22 7.94
N ASN A 92 -16.42 -0.91 8.52
CA ASN A 92 -17.17 -0.96 9.77
C ASN A 92 -16.26 -0.85 11.02
N VAL A 93 -15.51 0.23 11.12
CA VAL A 93 -14.69 0.61 12.28
C VAL A 93 -15.21 1.88 12.93
N ASN A 94 -14.93 2.06 14.23
CA ASN A 94 -15.41 3.24 14.96
C ASN A 94 -14.72 4.54 14.52
N SER A 95 -13.45 4.48 14.08
CA SER A 95 -12.63 5.62 13.68
C SER A 95 -11.83 5.33 12.42
N PRO A 96 -12.41 5.49 11.21
CA PRO A 96 -11.64 5.37 9.98
C PRO A 96 -10.45 6.33 9.97
N CYS A 97 -9.26 5.85 9.60
CA CYS A 97 -8.04 6.66 9.64
C CYS A 97 -6.95 6.15 8.70
N ASN A 98 -5.98 7.00 8.43
CA ASN A 98 -4.70 6.63 7.87
C ASN A 98 -3.64 6.69 8.97
N VAL A 99 -2.82 5.64 9.07
CA VAL A 99 -1.82 5.52 10.13
C VAL A 99 -0.55 4.87 9.60
N GLU A 100 0.61 5.36 10.04
CA GLU A 100 1.88 4.70 9.83
C GLU A 100 2.16 3.74 11.00
N GLU A 101 2.46 2.50 10.66
CA GLU A 101 2.87 1.46 11.61
C GLU A 101 3.98 0.59 11.04
N GLU A 102 4.62 -0.17 11.88
CA GLU A 102 5.63 -1.12 11.46
C GLU A 102 5.02 -2.30 10.70
N MET A 103 5.78 -2.81 9.74
CA MET A 103 5.41 -4.01 9.01
C MET A 103 5.35 -5.22 9.94
N GLY A 104 4.26 -6.00 9.83
CA GLY A 104 4.04 -7.18 10.66
C GLY A 104 3.24 -6.91 11.94
N ILE A 105 2.68 -5.71 12.10
CA ILE A 105 1.70 -5.47 13.16
C ILE A 105 0.52 -6.46 13.03
N PRO A 106 0.02 -7.07 14.13
CA PRO A 106 -1.19 -7.89 14.07
C PRO A 106 -2.39 -7.09 13.56
N LEU A 107 -3.15 -7.65 12.62
CA LEU A 107 -4.32 -6.97 12.05
C LEU A 107 -5.32 -6.53 13.11
N LYS A 108 -5.56 -7.39 14.09
CA LYS A 108 -6.47 -7.10 15.21
C LYS A 108 -6.00 -5.88 16.02
N ASP A 109 -4.70 -5.81 16.31
CA ASP A 109 -4.12 -4.71 17.09
C ASP A 109 -4.16 -3.40 16.28
N LEU A 110 -3.87 -3.47 14.99
CA LEU A 110 -3.96 -2.33 14.10
C LEU A 110 -5.38 -1.73 14.06
N ILE A 111 -6.41 -2.57 13.91
CA ILE A 111 -7.81 -2.13 13.89
C ILE A 111 -8.25 -1.60 15.26
N ASN A 112 -7.87 -2.28 16.35
CA ASN A 112 -8.27 -1.86 17.70
C ASN A 112 -7.57 -0.57 18.14
N LYS A 113 -6.26 -0.49 17.93
CA LYS A 113 -5.43 0.64 18.36
C LYS A 113 -5.78 1.93 17.62
N HIS A 114 -5.94 1.86 16.30
CA HIS A 114 -6.09 3.02 15.45
C HIS A 114 -7.51 3.21 14.91
N GLY A 115 -8.17 2.12 14.50
CA GLY A 115 -9.53 2.15 13.99
C GLY A 115 -10.60 2.23 15.09
N GLY A 116 -10.21 2.27 16.36
CA GLY A 116 -11.15 2.27 17.49
C GLY A 116 -11.95 0.97 17.62
N GLY A 117 -11.50 -0.11 16.96
CA GLY A 117 -12.18 -1.40 16.93
C GLY A 117 -13.30 -1.50 15.90
N VAL A 118 -13.82 -2.71 15.76
CA VAL A 118 -14.95 -3.03 14.88
C VAL A 118 -16.26 -2.50 15.50
N ILE A 119 -17.15 -1.93 14.71
CA ILE A 119 -18.48 -1.50 15.17
C ILE A 119 -19.24 -2.72 15.70
N GLY A 120 -19.67 -2.66 16.96
CA GLY A 120 -20.29 -3.79 17.67
C GLY A 120 -19.27 -4.78 18.27
N GLY A 121 -17.99 -4.43 18.28
CA GLY A 121 -16.92 -5.24 18.89
C GLY A 121 -16.34 -6.28 17.94
N TRP A 122 -15.20 -6.87 18.35
CA TRP A 122 -14.45 -7.83 17.51
C TRP A 122 -15.26 -9.09 17.15
N ASP A 123 -16.19 -9.51 18.01
CA ASP A 123 -17.05 -10.67 17.74
C ASP A 123 -18.05 -10.43 16.63
N ASN A 124 -18.34 -9.17 16.33
CA ASN A 124 -19.17 -8.75 15.23
C ASN A 124 -18.41 -8.72 13.87
N LEU A 125 -17.08 -8.90 13.88
CA LEU A 125 -16.29 -8.98 12.65
C LEU A 125 -16.75 -10.17 11.82
N GLN A 126 -16.94 -9.96 10.51
CA GLN A 126 -17.20 -11.03 9.54
C GLN A 126 -15.97 -11.31 8.69
N ALA A 127 -15.39 -10.27 8.10
CA ALA A 127 -14.24 -10.39 7.21
C ALA A 127 -13.47 -9.07 7.11
N VAL A 128 -12.25 -9.13 6.57
CA VAL A 128 -11.43 -7.95 6.24
C VAL A 128 -10.85 -8.10 4.83
N ILE A 129 -10.89 -7.04 4.04
CA ILE A 129 -10.05 -6.90 2.84
C ILE A 129 -8.78 -6.19 3.29
N PRO A 130 -7.59 -6.82 3.25
CA PRO A 130 -6.39 -6.25 3.87
C PRO A 130 -5.62 -5.25 2.99
N GLY A 131 -5.83 -5.27 1.68
CA GLY A 131 -4.96 -4.58 0.73
C GLY A 131 -5.66 -3.87 -0.42
N GLY A 132 -6.91 -3.43 -0.20
CA GLY A 132 -7.74 -2.82 -1.25
C GLY A 132 -8.57 -3.84 -2.01
N SER A 133 -9.48 -3.35 -2.85
CA SER A 133 -10.50 -4.16 -3.53
C SER A 133 -9.97 -5.23 -4.49
N SER A 134 -8.69 -5.15 -4.87
CA SER A 134 -8.02 -6.16 -5.70
C SER A 134 -7.51 -7.37 -4.91
N MET A 135 -7.53 -7.31 -3.57
CA MET A 135 -7.06 -8.40 -2.72
C MET A 135 -8.22 -9.24 -2.19
N PRO A 136 -8.04 -10.57 -2.13
CA PRO A 136 -9.01 -11.48 -1.54
C PRO A 136 -9.28 -11.13 -0.07
N LEU A 137 -10.55 -11.24 0.35
CA LEU A 137 -10.97 -11.03 1.72
C LEU A 137 -10.48 -12.16 2.65
N LEU A 138 -10.24 -11.80 3.90
CA LEU A 138 -9.85 -12.68 4.99
C LEU A 138 -11.05 -12.90 5.92
N PRO A 139 -11.49 -14.14 6.16
CA PRO A 139 -12.54 -14.41 7.14
C PRO A 139 -12.06 -14.14 8.57
N LYS A 140 -12.99 -13.87 9.50
CA LYS A 140 -12.71 -13.56 10.90
C LYS A 140 -11.66 -14.48 11.53
N LYS A 141 -11.78 -15.79 11.32
CA LYS A 141 -10.86 -16.79 11.90
C LYS A 141 -9.39 -16.52 11.53
N VAL A 142 -9.13 -16.06 10.31
CA VAL A 142 -7.79 -15.68 9.86
C VAL A 142 -7.38 -14.33 10.46
N CYS A 143 -8.32 -13.39 10.53
CA CYS A 143 -8.07 -12.06 11.10
C CYS A 143 -7.67 -12.08 12.58
N ASP A 144 -7.99 -13.14 13.32
CA ASP A 144 -7.64 -13.28 14.74
C ASP A 144 -6.13 -13.38 14.99
N THR A 145 -5.35 -13.87 14.00
CA THR A 145 -3.93 -14.19 14.20
C THR A 145 -3.00 -13.63 13.12
N ILE A 146 -3.53 -13.11 12.01
CA ILE A 146 -2.72 -12.66 10.88
C ILE A 146 -1.97 -11.37 11.19
N THR A 147 -0.77 -11.26 10.64
CA THR A 147 0.04 -10.04 10.68
C THR A 147 0.02 -9.33 9.34
N MET A 148 0.13 -8.00 9.38
CA MET A 148 0.09 -7.13 8.20
C MET A 148 1.47 -7.02 7.58
N ASP A 149 1.87 -8.07 6.87
CA ASP A 149 3.10 -8.17 6.09
C ASP A 149 2.88 -9.00 4.81
N PHE A 150 3.86 -8.96 3.91
CA PHE A 150 3.74 -9.64 2.62
C PHE A 150 3.62 -11.15 2.76
N ASP A 151 4.50 -11.76 3.55
CA ASP A 151 4.59 -13.21 3.67
C ASP A 151 3.32 -13.79 4.31
N SER A 152 2.90 -13.23 5.45
CA SER A 152 1.72 -13.69 6.19
C SER A 152 0.43 -13.60 5.35
N LEU A 153 0.27 -12.52 4.59
CA LEU A 153 -0.90 -12.34 3.74
C LEU A 153 -0.90 -13.27 2.52
N ILE A 154 0.27 -13.52 1.91
CA ILE A 154 0.42 -14.46 0.79
C ILE A 154 0.14 -15.90 1.25
N GLU A 155 0.67 -16.32 2.41
CA GLU A 155 0.40 -17.63 3.01
C GLU A 155 -1.10 -17.87 3.23
N ASN A 156 -1.85 -16.81 3.54
CA ASN A 156 -3.30 -16.84 3.70
C ASN A 156 -4.08 -16.53 2.40
N LYS A 157 -3.43 -16.67 1.23
CA LYS A 157 -4.03 -16.49 -0.11
C LYS A 157 -4.64 -15.10 -0.34
N SER A 158 -4.06 -14.08 0.26
CA SER A 158 -4.39 -12.67 0.07
C SER A 158 -3.12 -11.87 -0.22
N GLY A 159 -3.10 -10.58 0.00
CA GLY A 159 -1.94 -9.75 -0.24
C GLY A 159 -2.05 -8.37 0.43
N LEU A 160 -0.91 -7.75 0.69
CA LEU A 160 -0.84 -6.43 1.29
C LEU A 160 -1.37 -5.34 0.33
N GLY A 161 -1.20 -5.53 -0.97
CA GLY A 161 -1.71 -4.62 -2.00
C GLY A 161 -1.38 -3.16 -1.70
N THR A 162 -2.41 -2.33 -1.61
CA THR A 162 -2.30 -0.91 -1.27
C THR A 162 -2.33 -0.62 0.23
N ALA A 163 -2.39 -1.64 1.09
CA ALA A 163 -2.66 -1.51 2.53
C ALA A 163 -3.97 -0.76 2.85
N GLY A 164 -4.90 -0.77 1.90
CA GLY A 164 -6.26 -0.24 2.07
C GLY A 164 -7.13 -1.28 2.76
N ILE A 165 -7.29 -1.16 4.07
CA ILE A 165 -8.02 -2.11 4.91
C ILE A 165 -9.50 -1.74 4.91
N VAL A 166 -10.35 -2.71 4.54
CA VAL A 166 -11.81 -2.55 4.61
C VAL A 166 -12.37 -3.60 5.57
N VAL A 167 -12.92 -3.14 6.67
CA VAL A 167 -13.50 -3.98 7.72
C VAL A 167 -14.98 -4.21 7.43
N ILE A 168 -15.41 -5.47 7.47
CA ILE A 168 -16.79 -5.90 7.21
C ILE A 168 -17.31 -6.60 8.45
N ASN A 169 -18.40 -6.08 9.03
CA ASN A 169 -19.09 -6.70 10.16
C ASN A 169 -20.32 -7.51 9.70
N LYS A 170 -20.94 -8.20 10.64
CA LYS A 170 -22.20 -8.94 10.46
C LYS A 170 -23.38 -7.99 10.27
#